data_652b9d8d25550f056c0662ed71d32d6c
#
_entry.id   652b9d8d25550f056c0662ed71d32d6c
#
_cell.length_a   1.000
_cell.length_b   1.000
_cell.length_c   1.000
_cell.angle_alpha   90.00
_cell.angle_beta   90.00
_cell.angle_gamma   90.00
#
_symmetry.space_group_name_H-M   'P 1'
#
loop_
_entity.id
_entity.type
_entity.pdbx_description
1 polymer ?
#
loop_
_entity_poly.entity_id
_entity_poly.type
_entity_poly.pdbx_seq_one_letter_code
_entity_poly.pdbx_strand_id
1 'polypeptide(L)'
;MTPRTSHPGQLDLFLHSGAVVFANDAIDALRKRDAARAADCLRRLFAEEPAYRTLGALQILCRAVQDWPFPAASPIEIADAVRRLETEVQPAADLVMRVEARSFMRTFWCDLANAASHHPYDADYPQSFRSGLYLRCGDHWAASKAVESIPNRDENPDALYWFAVARYSIGGLEACRPSLLRLALLAPKRLPAAIGAIADPSLDRDWSAFQDACSWLDPQDETADAWFPAWYLLEHPDTRIALEAATLATTAVQAFVLIGRLIELERRGHSAELILARSHLRELAPELFAIYMARREAGRG
;
A
#
# COMPACT_ATOMS: atom_id res chain seq x y z
N MET A 1 -12.04 25.40 58.21
CA MET A 1 -11.23 24.95 57.05
C MET A 1 -10.75 23.52 57.34
N THR A 2 -11.45 22.53 56.81
CA THR A 2 -11.08 21.10 56.97
C THR A 2 -10.32 20.66 55.73
N PRO A 3 -9.14 20.02 55.84
CA PRO A 3 -8.39 19.56 54.69
C PRO A 3 -9.09 18.32 54.08
N ARG A 4 -9.34 18.39 52.76
CA ARG A 4 -9.76 17.24 51.94
C ARG A 4 -8.56 16.27 51.84
N THR A 5 -8.66 15.15 52.51
CA THR A 5 -7.77 14.02 52.30
C THR A 5 -8.14 13.39 50.96
N SER A 6 -7.35 13.61 49.93
CA SER A 6 -7.35 12.85 48.71
C SER A 6 -6.87 11.42 49.03
N HIS A 7 -7.74 10.41 48.81
CA HIS A 7 -7.38 9.02 48.91
C HIS A 7 -6.54 8.59 47.69
N PRO A 8 -5.25 8.26 47.83
CA PRO A 8 -4.45 7.74 46.74
C PRO A 8 -4.74 6.27 46.37
N GLY A 9 -5.68 5.62 47.12
CA GLY A 9 -5.91 4.18 46.96
C GLY A 9 -6.86 3.73 45.81
N GLN A 10 -7.54 4.67 45.13
CA GLN A 10 -8.57 4.28 44.16
C GLN A 10 -8.02 4.03 42.72
N LEU A 11 -6.85 4.54 42.42
CA LEU A 11 -6.15 4.28 41.13
C LEU A 11 -5.37 2.96 41.13
N ASP A 12 -4.99 2.47 42.29
CA ASP A 12 -4.19 1.24 42.46
C ASP A 12 -5.04 -0.04 42.31
N LEU A 13 -6.33 0.00 42.62
CA LEU A 13 -7.24 -1.13 42.53
C LEU A 13 -7.50 -1.64 41.10
N PHE A 14 -7.43 -0.74 40.09
CA PHE A 14 -7.60 -1.12 38.68
C PHE A 14 -6.32 -1.64 38.02
N LEU A 15 -5.15 -1.23 38.52
CA LEU A 15 -3.85 -1.70 38.04
C LEU A 15 -3.45 -3.09 38.58
N HIS A 16 -4.08 -3.54 39.67
CA HIS A 16 -3.78 -4.80 40.35
C HIS A 16 -4.92 -5.80 40.31
N SER A 17 -5.94 -5.62 39.42
CA SER A 17 -6.88 -6.71 39.22
C SER A 17 -6.13 -7.91 38.63
N GLY A 18 -6.30 -9.10 39.14
CA GLY A 18 -5.62 -10.31 38.66
C GLY A 18 -5.82 -10.49 37.14
N ALA A 19 -7.00 -10.11 36.63
CA ALA A 19 -7.32 -10.15 35.20
C ALA A 19 -6.37 -9.27 34.34
N VAL A 20 -6.06 -8.05 34.77
CA VAL A 20 -5.11 -7.17 34.07
C VAL A 20 -3.70 -7.76 34.08
N VAL A 21 -3.26 -8.32 35.21
CA VAL A 21 -1.95 -8.99 35.32
C VAL A 21 -1.87 -10.16 34.37
N PHE A 22 -2.88 -11.04 34.35
CA PHE A 22 -2.89 -12.20 33.44
C PHE A 22 -2.97 -11.79 31.96
N ALA A 23 -3.70 -10.72 31.63
CA ALA A 23 -3.72 -10.20 30.27
C ALA A 23 -2.35 -9.68 29.82
N ASN A 24 -1.65 -8.91 30.67
CA ASN A 24 -0.31 -8.40 30.39
C ASN A 24 0.72 -9.54 30.28
N ASP A 25 0.66 -10.52 31.17
CA ASP A 25 1.53 -11.71 31.12
C ASP A 25 1.30 -12.52 29.82
N ALA A 26 0.04 -12.63 29.37
CA ALA A 26 -0.27 -13.26 28.10
C ALA A 26 0.33 -12.47 26.90
N ILE A 27 0.22 -11.15 26.90
CA ILE A 27 0.81 -10.28 25.87
C ILE A 27 2.33 -10.46 25.85
N ASP A 28 2.98 -10.46 27.00
CA ASP A 28 4.44 -10.65 27.10
C ASP A 28 4.89 -12.04 26.63
N ALA A 29 4.10 -13.08 26.92
CA ALA A 29 4.35 -14.43 26.42
C ALA A 29 4.19 -14.49 24.88
N LEU A 30 3.14 -13.86 24.33
CA LEU A 30 2.91 -13.76 22.87
C LEU A 30 4.04 -13.03 22.15
N ARG A 31 4.56 -11.95 22.72
CA ARG A 31 5.74 -11.23 22.19
C ARG A 31 6.96 -12.13 22.08
N LYS A 32 7.13 -13.03 23.06
CA LYS A 32 8.22 -14.00 23.08
C LYS A 32 7.93 -15.28 22.29
N ARG A 33 6.78 -15.35 21.61
CA ARG A 33 6.30 -16.55 20.92
C ARG A 33 6.16 -17.79 21.83
N ASP A 34 5.98 -17.58 23.12
CA ASP A 34 5.72 -18.63 24.10
C ASP A 34 4.21 -18.92 24.18
N ALA A 35 3.76 -19.74 23.24
CA ALA A 35 2.35 -20.10 23.12
C ALA A 35 1.83 -20.87 24.37
N ALA A 36 2.67 -21.71 24.98
CA ALA A 36 2.28 -22.48 26.15
C ALA A 36 2.01 -21.57 27.36
N ARG A 37 2.92 -20.63 27.61
CA ARG A 37 2.75 -19.64 28.67
C ARG A 37 1.57 -18.72 28.40
N ALA A 38 1.39 -18.25 27.16
CA ALA A 38 0.25 -17.44 26.78
C ALA A 38 -1.07 -18.19 27.07
N ALA A 39 -1.18 -19.45 26.66
CA ALA A 39 -2.37 -20.25 26.90
C ALA A 39 -2.68 -20.47 28.42
N ASP A 40 -1.64 -20.62 29.26
CA ASP A 40 -1.82 -20.71 30.72
C ASP A 40 -2.37 -19.39 31.29
N CYS A 41 -1.78 -18.24 30.90
CA CYS A 41 -2.25 -16.94 31.32
C CYS A 41 -3.70 -16.70 30.89
N LEU A 42 -4.06 -17.08 29.65
CA LEU A 42 -5.43 -16.95 29.14
C LEU A 42 -6.44 -17.81 29.86
N ARG A 43 -6.07 -19.03 30.31
CA ARG A 43 -6.94 -19.87 31.14
C ARG A 43 -7.22 -19.20 32.49
N ARG A 44 -6.21 -18.61 33.13
CA ARG A 44 -6.35 -17.88 34.40
C ARG A 44 -7.19 -16.62 34.21
N LEU A 45 -6.94 -15.86 33.13
CA LEU A 45 -7.74 -14.68 32.78
C LEU A 45 -9.22 -15.05 32.59
N PHE A 46 -9.51 -16.11 31.85
CA PHE A 46 -10.87 -16.57 31.62
C PHE A 46 -11.56 -17.00 32.90
N ALA A 47 -10.82 -17.68 33.80
CA ALA A 47 -11.36 -18.12 35.12
C ALA A 47 -11.71 -16.93 36.02
N GLU A 48 -10.94 -15.85 35.98
CA GLU A 48 -11.16 -14.66 36.81
C GLU A 48 -12.18 -13.71 36.20
N GLU A 49 -12.09 -13.44 34.89
CA GLU A 49 -12.98 -12.51 34.17
C GLU A 49 -13.32 -13.04 32.76
N PRO A 50 -14.33 -13.92 32.64
CA PRO A 50 -14.72 -14.49 31.34
C PRO A 50 -15.13 -13.44 30.27
N ALA A 51 -15.60 -12.28 30.72
CA ALA A 51 -16.02 -11.16 29.85
C ALA A 51 -14.91 -10.12 29.61
N TYR A 52 -13.64 -10.45 29.88
CA TYR A 52 -12.53 -9.53 29.66
C TYR A 52 -12.47 -9.05 28.21
N ARG A 53 -12.47 -7.72 28.02
CA ARG A 53 -12.70 -7.04 26.75
C ARG A 53 -11.85 -7.55 25.57
N THR A 54 -10.59 -7.92 25.83
CA THR A 54 -9.65 -8.35 24.77
C THR A 54 -9.37 -9.85 24.78
N LEU A 55 -10.09 -10.63 25.59
CA LEU A 55 -9.86 -12.07 25.72
C LEU A 55 -9.94 -12.80 24.38
N GLY A 56 -10.97 -12.52 23.56
CA GLY A 56 -11.14 -13.14 22.25
C GLY A 56 -9.95 -12.84 21.30
N ALA A 57 -9.49 -11.59 21.29
CA ALA A 57 -8.33 -11.21 20.49
C ALA A 57 -7.04 -11.91 20.98
N LEU A 58 -6.82 -11.97 22.28
CA LEU A 58 -5.69 -12.70 22.86
C LEU A 58 -5.72 -14.20 22.52
N GLN A 59 -6.91 -14.82 22.51
CA GLN A 59 -7.08 -16.22 22.10
C GLN A 59 -6.74 -16.43 20.61
N ILE A 60 -7.14 -15.51 19.73
CA ILE A 60 -6.78 -15.55 18.30
C ILE A 60 -5.26 -15.50 18.14
N LEU A 61 -4.59 -14.56 18.83
CA LEU A 61 -3.13 -14.43 18.77
C LEU A 61 -2.42 -15.66 19.32
N CYS A 62 -2.90 -16.21 20.45
CA CYS A 62 -2.35 -17.42 21.05
C CYS A 62 -2.44 -18.61 20.08
N ARG A 63 -3.61 -18.83 19.47
CA ARG A 63 -3.81 -19.87 18.46
C ARG A 63 -2.92 -19.66 17.24
N ALA A 64 -2.80 -18.41 16.77
CA ALA A 64 -1.92 -18.11 15.65
C ALA A 64 -0.45 -18.47 15.93
N VAL A 65 0.03 -18.22 17.15
CA VAL A 65 1.40 -18.61 17.55
C VAL A 65 1.53 -20.13 17.75
N GLN A 66 0.49 -20.80 18.24
CA GLN A 66 0.47 -22.27 18.42
C GLN A 66 0.50 -23.03 17.09
N ASP A 67 -0.30 -22.56 16.12
CA ASP A 67 -0.45 -23.20 14.81
C ASP A 67 0.70 -22.87 13.86
N TRP A 68 1.60 -21.96 14.23
CA TRP A 68 2.69 -21.51 13.39
C TRP A 68 3.92 -22.44 13.46
N PRO A 69 4.63 -22.74 12.34
CA PRO A 69 4.33 -22.26 10.98
C PRO A 69 3.14 -22.98 10.36
N PHE A 70 2.30 -22.22 9.65
CA PHE A 70 1.21 -22.83 8.89
C PHE A 70 1.76 -23.68 7.73
N PRO A 71 1.04 -24.73 7.30
CA PRO A 71 1.34 -25.39 6.05
C PRO A 71 1.37 -24.37 4.90
N ALA A 72 2.44 -24.32 4.15
CA ALA A 72 2.66 -23.34 3.09
C ALA A 72 3.45 -23.96 1.94
N ALA A 73 3.06 -25.20 1.57
CA ALA A 73 3.71 -25.99 0.53
C ALA A 73 3.18 -25.67 -0.89
N SER A 74 2.11 -24.89 -1.00
CA SER A 74 1.50 -24.51 -2.27
C SER A 74 1.04 -23.05 -2.28
N PRO A 75 0.88 -22.41 -3.46
CA PRO A 75 0.35 -21.05 -3.56
C PRO A 75 -1.01 -20.87 -2.89
N ILE A 76 -1.89 -21.85 -2.97
CA ILE A 76 -3.22 -21.80 -2.36
C ILE A 76 -3.13 -21.81 -0.82
N GLU A 77 -2.28 -22.63 -0.23
CA GLU A 77 -2.08 -22.68 1.22
C GLU A 77 -1.46 -21.39 1.73
N ILE A 78 -0.50 -20.81 0.99
CA ILE A 78 0.08 -19.50 1.30
C ILE A 78 -1.01 -18.42 1.24
N ALA A 79 -1.86 -18.42 0.20
CA ALA A 79 -2.96 -17.47 0.06
C ALA A 79 -3.96 -17.57 1.21
N ASP A 80 -4.27 -18.78 1.67
CA ASP A 80 -5.15 -19.02 2.81
C ASP A 80 -4.50 -18.52 4.12
N ALA A 81 -3.21 -18.75 4.30
CA ALA A 81 -2.46 -18.22 5.44
C ALA A 81 -2.44 -16.68 5.43
N VAL A 82 -2.20 -16.05 4.28
CA VAL A 82 -2.27 -14.59 4.11
C VAL A 82 -3.66 -14.08 4.53
N ARG A 83 -4.72 -14.68 3.98
CA ARG A 83 -6.09 -14.29 4.31
C ARG A 83 -6.35 -14.40 5.82
N ARG A 84 -5.97 -15.51 6.46
CA ARG A 84 -6.12 -15.68 7.91
C ARG A 84 -5.35 -14.62 8.70
N LEU A 85 -4.11 -14.31 8.30
CA LEU A 85 -3.33 -13.26 8.94
C LEU A 85 -3.99 -11.88 8.81
N GLU A 86 -4.51 -11.53 7.63
CA GLU A 86 -5.14 -10.23 7.38
C GLU A 86 -6.50 -10.07 8.05
N THR A 87 -7.32 -11.12 8.05
CA THR A 87 -8.71 -11.02 8.52
C THR A 87 -8.89 -11.33 10.01
N GLU A 88 -8.00 -12.11 10.62
CA GLU A 88 -8.14 -12.54 12.01
C GLU A 88 -6.98 -12.04 12.88
N VAL A 89 -5.74 -12.31 12.47
CA VAL A 89 -4.58 -12.12 13.35
C VAL A 89 -4.17 -10.64 13.43
N GLN A 90 -4.12 -9.94 12.28
CA GLN A 90 -3.76 -8.53 12.24
C GLN A 90 -4.73 -7.64 13.05
N PRO A 91 -6.07 -7.74 12.88
CA PRO A 91 -7.00 -6.96 13.71
C PRO A 91 -6.87 -7.26 15.20
N ALA A 92 -6.64 -8.53 15.57
CA ALA A 92 -6.41 -8.90 16.95
C ALA A 92 -5.10 -8.32 17.52
N ALA A 93 -4.03 -8.33 16.72
CA ALA A 93 -2.76 -7.72 17.10
C ALA A 93 -2.88 -6.20 17.25
N ASP A 94 -3.55 -5.52 16.34
CA ASP A 94 -3.77 -4.07 16.40
C ASP A 94 -4.56 -3.67 17.64
N LEU A 95 -5.59 -4.46 18.00
CA LEU A 95 -6.40 -4.22 19.20
C LEU A 95 -5.59 -4.38 20.49
N VAL A 96 -4.74 -5.43 20.57
CA VAL A 96 -4.06 -5.84 21.81
C VAL A 96 -2.69 -5.19 21.95
N MET A 97 -1.89 -5.19 20.88
CA MET A 97 -0.48 -4.77 20.89
C MET A 97 -0.25 -3.35 20.38
N ARG A 98 -1.24 -2.76 19.71
CA ARG A 98 -1.20 -1.37 19.20
C ARG A 98 0.09 -1.11 18.39
N VAL A 99 0.93 -0.21 18.87
CA VAL A 99 2.19 0.18 18.18
C VAL A 99 3.14 -0.99 17.93
N GLU A 100 3.07 -2.05 18.71
CA GLU A 100 3.91 -3.23 18.56
C GLU A 100 3.33 -4.30 17.63
N ALA A 101 2.07 -4.15 17.20
CA ALA A 101 1.39 -5.09 16.31
C ALA A 101 2.20 -5.35 15.03
N ARG A 102 2.76 -4.29 14.43
CA ARG A 102 3.61 -4.40 13.24
C ARG A 102 4.83 -5.29 13.47
N SER A 103 5.51 -5.12 14.59
CA SER A 103 6.67 -5.94 14.94
C SER A 103 6.29 -7.39 15.20
N PHE A 104 5.17 -7.64 15.87
CA PHE A 104 4.63 -8.97 16.12
C PHE A 104 4.26 -9.67 14.80
N MET A 105 3.59 -9.00 13.88
CA MET A 105 3.17 -9.54 12.59
C MET A 105 4.32 -9.81 11.63
N ARG A 106 5.41 -9.02 11.73
CA ARG A 106 6.56 -9.12 10.83
C ARG A 106 7.12 -10.54 10.72
N THR A 107 7.20 -11.27 11.81
CA THR A 107 7.72 -12.64 11.81
C THR A 107 6.86 -13.56 10.94
N PHE A 108 5.53 -13.48 11.06
CA PHE A 108 4.60 -14.26 10.23
C PHE A 108 4.79 -13.95 8.73
N TRP A 109 4.90 -12.66 8.38
CA TRP A 109 5.09 -12.25 6.99
C TRP A 109 6.44 -12.70 6.43
N CYS A 110 7.53 -12.61 7.23
CA CYS A 110 8.85 -13.06 6.81
C CYS A 110 8.89 -14.57 6.58
N ASP A 111 8.28 -15.35 7.46
CA ASP A 111 8.24 -16.81 7.33
C ASP A 111 7.43 -17.24 6.10
N LEU A 112 6.26 -16.60 5.85
CA LEU A 112 5.51 -16.85 4.62
C LEU A 112 6.28 -16.43 3.36
N ALA A 113 6.99 -15.31 3.39
CA ALA A 113 7.82 -14.88 2.27
C ALA A 113 8.92 -15.90 1.95
N ASN A 114 9.53 -16.48 3.00
CA ASN A 114 10.51 -17.54 2.87
C ASN A 114 9.89 -18.82 2.27
N ALA A 115 8.72 -19.23 2.76
CA ALA A 115 7.98 -20.37 2.21
C ALA A 115 7.62 -20.15 0.74
N ALA A 116 7.18 -18.94 0.39
CA ALA A 116 6.83 -18.55 -0.98
C ALA A 116 8.05 -18.41 -1.91
N SER A 117 9.29 -18.43 -1.39
CA SER A 117 10.50 -18.13 -2.17
C SER A 117 10.73 -19.05 -3.37
N HIS A 118 10.24 -20.28 -3.30
CA HIS A 118 10.38 -21.31 -4.34
C HIS A 118 9.21 -21.36 -5.33
N HIS A 119 8.13 -20.61 -5.08
CA HIS A 119 6.97 -20.61 -5.97
C HIS A 119 7.08 -19.51 -7.03
N PRO A 120 6.82 -19.81 -8.31
CA PRO A 120 6.69 -18.79 -9.34
C PRO A 120 5.47 -17.90 -9.06
N TYR A 121 5.39 -16.77 -9.78
CA TYR A 121 4.19 -15.94 -9.75
C TYR A 121 3.01 -16.73 -10.36
N ASP A 122 1.89 -16.70 -9.63
CA ASP A 122 0.62 -17.31 -10.04
C ASP A 122 -0.45 -16.22 -10.05
N ALA A 123 -1.05 -15.99 -11.22
CA ALA A 123 -2.06 -14.94 -11.39
C ALA A 123 -3.39 -15.28 -10.69
N ASP A 124 -3.67 -16.56 -10.42
CA ASP A 124 -4.85 -16.99 -9.67
C ASP A 124 -4.69 -16.74 -8.16
N TYR A 125 -3.45 -16.69 -7.68
CA TYR A 125 -3.12 -16.47 -6.27
C TYR A 125 -2.05 -15.38 -6.10
N PRO A 126 -2.25 -14.14 -6.60
CA PRO A 126 -1.22 -13.10 -6.57
C PRO A 126 -0.77 -12.75 -5.14
N GLN A 127 -1.66 -12.86 -4.15
CA GLN A 127 -1.37 -12.62 -2.74
C GLN A 127 -0.37 -13.63 -2.15
N SER A 128 -0.18 -14.80 -2.75
CA SER A 128 0.80 -15.80 -2.33
C SER A 128 2.22 -15.48 -2.80
N PHE A 129 2.38 -14.53 -3.72
CA PHE A 129 3.68 -14.25 -4.29
C PHE A 129 4.58 -13.49 -3.31
N ARG A 130 5.80 -13.95 -3.22
CA ARG A 130 6.81 -13.47 -2.26
C ARG A 130 7.03 -11.96 -2.23
N SER A 131 6.84 -11.23 -3.34
CA SER A 131 7.04 -9.77 -3.36
C SER A 131 6.08 -9.05 -2.42
N GLY A 132 4.77 -9.36 -2.48
CA GLY A 132 3.78 -8.79 -1.56
C GLY A 132 4.06 -9.14 -0.10
N LEU A 133 4.56 -10.34 0.16
CA LEU A 133 4.93 -10.81 1.50
C LEU A 133 6.20 -10.09 2.02
N TYR A 134 7.21 -9.89 1.18
CA TYR A 134 8.40 -9.10 1.52
C TYR A 134 8.05 -7.64 1.86
N LEU A 135 7.10 -7.02 1.14
CA LEU A 135 6.63 -5.68 1.50
C LEU A 135 6.03 -5.63 2.91
N ARG A 136 5.22 -6.63 3.27
CA ARG A 136 4.61 -6.74 4.62
C ARG A 136 5.64 -6.98 5.71
N CYS A 137 6.71 -7.72 5.41
CA CYS A 137 7.80 -7.90 6.38
C CYS A 137 8.81 -6.74 6.38
N GLY A 138 8.66 -5.76 5.48
CA GLY A 138 9.51 -4.57 5.40
C GLY A 138 10.83 -4.79 4.67
N ASP A 139 10.97 -5.89 3.92
CA ASP A 139 12.14 -6.13 3.06
C ASP A 139 11.88 -5.64 1.64
N HIS A 140 11.97 -4.33 1.46
CA HIS A 140 11.70 -3.67 0.19
C HIS A 140 12.69 -4.07 -0.92
N TRP A 141 13.92 -4.39 -0.55
CA TRP A 141 14.92 -4.82 -1.52
C TRP A 141 14.58 -6.22 -2.07
N ALA A 142 14.27 -7.18 -1.21
CA ALA A 142 13.83 -8.52 -1.62
C ALA A 142 12.52 -8.46 -2.42
N ALA A 143 11.57 -7.57 -2.03
CA ALA A 143 10.34 -7.34 -2.76
C ALA A 143 10.61 -6.87 -4.20
N SER A 144 11.47 -5.85 -4.37
CA SER A 144 11.87 -5.34 -5.69
C SER A 144 12.52 -6.43 -6.55
N LYS A 145 13.44 -7.20 -5.97
CA LYS A 145 14.09 -8.31 -6.67
C LYS A 145 13.13 -9.43 -7.06
N ALA A 146 12.16 -9.72 -6.22
CA ALA A 146 11.15 -10.73 -6.53
C ALA A 146 10.31 -10.33 -7.75
N VAL A 147 9.92 -9.06 -7.88
CA VAL A 147 9.18 -8.56 -9.05
C VAL A 147 9.96 -8.75 -10.34
N GLU A 148 11.28 -8.58 -10.33
CA GLU A 148 12.12 -8.75 -11.53
C GLU A 148 12.01 -10.17 -12.13
N SER A 149 11.57 -11.16 -11.34
CA SER A 149 11.36 -12.54 -11.82
C SER A 149 10.00 -12.80 -12.46
N ILE A 150 9.08 -11.83 -12.42
CA ILE A 150 7.74 -11.98 -13.03
C ILE A 150 7.84 -11.74 -14.54
N PRO A 151 7.42 -12.69 -15.38
CA PRO A 151 7.30 -12.46 -16.82
C PRO A 151 6.33 -11.32 -17.10
N ASN A 152 6.65 -10.47 -18.08
CA ASN A 152 5.81 -9.34 -18.50
C ASN A 152 5.37 -8.44 -17.31
N ARG A 153 6.25 -8.27 -16.31
CA ARG A 153 5.98 -7.48 -15.09
C ARG A 153 5.42 -6.09 -15.39
N ASP A 154 5.82 -5.51 -16.52
CA ASP A 154 5.39 -4.17 -16.93
C ASP A 154 3.94 -4.13 -17.46
N GLU A 155 3.33 -5.29 -17.67
CA GLU A 155 1.93 -5.47 -18.05
C GLU A 155 1.10 -6.13 -16.92
N ASN A 156 1.73 -6.37 -15.77
CA ASN A 156 1.11 -7.00 -14.62
C ASN A 156 0.81 -5.95 -13.52
N PRO A 157 -0.47 -5.69 -13.19
CA PRO A 157 -0.84 -4.70 -12.19
C PRO A 157 -0.31 -4.99 -10.77
N ASP A 158 -0.22 -6.27 -10.39
CA ASP A 158 0.33 -6.66 -9.09
C ASP A 158 1.83 -6.37 -9.01
N ALA A 159 2.54 -6.74 -10.07
CA ALA A 159 3.97 -6.48 -10.18
C ALA A 159 4.28 -4.98 -10.13
N LEU A 160 3.52 -4.18 -10.89
CA LEU A 160 3.69 -2.71 -10.90
C LEU A 160 3.42 -2.09 -9.54
N TYR A 161 2.36 -2.53 -8.85
CA TYR A 161 2.04 -2.07 -7.49
C TYR A 161 3.17 -2.40 -6.51
N TRP A 162 3.59 -3.66 -6.44
CA TRP A 162 4.67 -4.06 -5.52
C TRP A 162 5.99 -3.37 -5.85
N PHE A 163 6.28 -3.21 -7.14
CA PHE A 163 7.51 -2.56 -7.58
C PHE A 163 7.51 -1.08 -7.23
N ALA A 164 6.40 -0.37 -7.44
CA ALA A 164 6.27 1.03 -7.06
C ALA A 164 6.51 1.24 -5.56
N VAL A 165 5.83 0.47 -4.70
CA VAL A 165 5.98 0.56 -3.24
C VAL A 165 7.41 0.21 -2.79
N ALA A 166 7.99 -0.87 -3.33
CA ALA A 166 9.35 -1.29 -3.01
C ALA A 166 10.39 -0.22 -3.44
N ARG A 167 10.27 0.27 -4.68
CA ARG A 167 11.20 1.25 -5.25
C ARG A 167 11.13 2.60 -4.54
N TYR A 168 9.95 3.01 -4.08
CA TYR A 168 9.84 4.21 -3.26
C TYR A 168 10.67 4.11 -1.97
N SER A 169 10.56 3.01 -1.25
CA SER A 169 11.30 2.81 -0.01
C SER A 169 12.82 2.72 -0.21
N ILE A 170 13.28 2.34 -1.41
CA ILE A 170 14.71 2.21 -1.74
C ILE A 170 15.29 3.52 -2.27
N GLY A 171 14.59 4.22 -3.13
CA GLY A 171 15.12 5.35 -3.90
C GLY A 171 14.17 6.54 -4.04
N GLY A 172 13.12 6.61 -3.20
CA GLY A 172 12.16 7.71 -3.17
C GLY A 172 11.26 7.79 -4.40
N LEU A 173 10.59 8.94 -4.56
CA LEU A 173 9.57 9.16 -5.57
C LEU A 173 10.09 8.98 -7.01
N GLU A 174 11.30 9.44 -7.28
CA GLU A 174 11.92 9.28 -8.62
C GLU A 174 12.03 7.81 -9.04
N ALA A 175 12.38 6.94 -8.10
CA ALA A 175 12.57 5.52 -8.39
C ALA A 175 11.25 4.75 -8.59
N CYS A 176 10.16 5.17 -7.95
CA CYS A 176 8.86 4.49 -8.06
C CYS A 176 7.98 5.03 -9.19
N ARG A 177 8.20 6.28 -9.61
CA ARG A 177 7.35 7.01 -10.56
C ARG A 177 7.03 6.25 -11.86
N PRO A 178 8.00 5.64 -12.58
CA PRO A 178 7.68 4.94 -13.82
C PRO A 178 6.64 3.82 -13.61
N SER A 179 6.81 3.02 -12.56
CA SER A 179 5.89 1.92 -12.25
C SER A 179 4.54 2.42 -11.77
N LEU A 180 4.51 3.51 -10.98
CA LEU A 180 3.27 4.12 -10.49
C LEU A 180 2.42 4.68 -11.63
N LEU A 181 3.03 5.44 -12.55
CA LEU A 181 2.31 6.01 -13.69
C LEU A 181 1.86 4.92 -14.68
N ARG A 182 2.66 3.87 -14.86
CA ARG A 182 2.24 2.72 -15.66
C ARG A 182 1.08 1.96 -15.01
N LEU A 183 1.10 1.80 -13.69
CA LEU A 183 -0.01 1.21 -12.93
C LEU A 183 -1.31 2.01 -13.15
N ALA A 184 -1.24 3.35 -13.11
CA ALA A 184 -2.40 4.21 -13.33
C ALA A 184 -3.01 4.00 -14.73
N LEU A 185 -2.18 3.81 -15.76
CA LEU A 185 -2.66 3.55 -17.12
C LEU A 185 -3.23 2.14 -17.30
N LEU A 186 -2.65 1.15 -16.63
CA LEU A 186 -3.01 -0.26 -16.81
C LEU A 186 -4.16 -0.69 -15.89
N ALA A 187 -4.16 -0.23 -14.66
CA ALA A 187 -5.11 -0.60 -13.62
C ALA A 187 -5.43 0.62 -12.73
N PRO A 188 -6.16 1.61 -13.27
CA PRO A 188 -6.38 2.90 -12.61
C PRO A 188 -6.96 2.76 -11.20
N LYS A 189 -7.92 1.88 -10.97
CA LYS A 189 -8.49 1.60 -9.64
C LYS A 189 -7.47 1.23 -8.55
N ARG A 190 -6.28 0.79 -8.92
CA ARG A 190 -5.22 0.42 -7.96
C ARG A 190 -4.32 1.59 -7.58
N LEU A 191 -4.41 2.71 -8.32
CA LEU A 191 -3.57 3.87 -8.08
C LEU A 191 -3.75 4.48 -6.68
N PRO A 192 -4.98 4.72 -6.18
CA PRO A 192 -5.18 5.28 -4.84
C PRO A 192 -4.57 4.40 -3.74
N ALA A 193 -4.69 3.08 -3.88
CA ALA A 193 -4.09 2.14 -2.93
C ALA A 193 -2.55 2.18 -2.97
N ALA A 194 -1.95 2.36 -4.16
CA ALA A 194 -0.51 2.49 -4.30
C ALA A 194 0.01 3.81 -3.70
N ILE A 195 -0.69 4.92 -3.94
CA ILE A 195 -0.38 6.23 -3.35
C ILE A 195 -0.45 6.14 -1.82
N GLY A 196 -1.53 5.58 -1.27
CA GLY A 196 -1.68 5.39 0.18
C GLY A 196 -0.62 4.48 0.79
N ALA A 197 -0.15 3.45 0.08
CA ALA A 197 0.93 2.57 0.54
C ALA A 197 2.31 3.24 0.50
N ILE A 198 2.54 4.13 -0.48
CA ILE A 198 3.76 4.95 -0.61
C ILE A 198 3.77 6.03 0.48
N ALA A 199 2.63 6.66 0.75
CA ALA A 199 2.44 7.69 1.77
C ALA A 199 3.46 8.84 1.69
N ASP A 200 3.74 9.31 0.45
CA ASP A 200 4.63 10.45 0.21
C ASP A 200 3.83 11.76 0.18
N PRO A 201 4.16 12.77 1.03
CA PRO A 201 3.38 14.00 1.11
C PRO A 201 3.34 14.83 -0.18
N SER A 202 4.33 14.70 -1.08
CA SER A 202 4.31 15.39 -2.36
C SER A 202 3.39 14.69 -3.33
N LEU A 203 3.40 13.36 -3.35
CA LEU A 203 2.51 12.55 -4.17
C LEU A 203 1.06 12.70 -3.72
N ASP A 204 0.79 12.77 -2.42
CA ASP A 204 -0.56 13.02 -1.87
C ASP A 204 -1.10 14.39 -2.30
N ARG A 205 -0.24 15.41 -2.32
CA ARG A 205 -0.59 16.75 -2.82
C ARG A 205 -0.88 16.73 -4.32
N ASP A 206 -0.04 16.06 -5.12
CA ASP A 206 -0.24 15.93 -6.55
C ASP A 206 -1.54 15.18 -6.85
N TRP A 207 -1.83 14.12 -6.07
CA TRP A 207 -3.06 13.36 -6.19
C TRP A 207 -4.30 14.23 -5.90
N SER A 208 -4.28 15.00 -4.81
CA SER A 208 -5.37 15.91 -4.45
C SER A 208 -5.54 17.00 -5.50
N ALA A 209 -4.45 17.59 -5.99
CA ALA A 209 -4.48 18.60 -7.04
C ALA A 209 -5.02 18.07 -8.38
N PHE A 210 -4.72 16.80 -8.71
CA PHE A 210 -5.31 16.13 -9.87
C PHE A 210 -6.82 16.00 -9.72
N GLN A 211 -7.31 15.55 -8.57
CA GLN A 211 -8.75 15.40 -8.33
C GLN A 211 -9.49 16.73 -8.44
N ASP A 212 -8.90 17.81 -7.93
CA ASP A 212 -9.46 19.16 -8.00
C ASP A 212 -9.45 19.69 -9.45
N ALA A 213 -8.33 19.54 -10.17
CA ALA A 213 -8.16 20.04 -11.53
C ALA A 213 -8.96 19.28 -12.57
N CYS A 214 -9.20 17.99 -12.32
CA CYS A 214 -9.92 17.07 -13.21
C CYS A 214 -11.33 16.76 -12.71
N SER A 215 -11.99 17.72 -12.05
CA SER A 215 -13.37 17.58 -11.53
C SER A 215 -14.44 17.31 -12.59
N TRP A 216 -14.08 17.40 -13.87
CA TRP A 216 -14.91 16.98 -15.00
C TRP A 216 -14.96 15.46 -15.21
N LEU A 217 -14.04 14.71 -14.60
CA LEU A 217 -14.07 13.25 -14.59
C LEU A 217 -15.14 12.76 -13.61
N ASP A 218 -15.94 11.80 -14.04
CA ASP A 218 -16.87 11.14 -13.15
C ASP A 218 -16.10 10.28 -12.12
N PRO A 219 -16.21 10.55 -10.82
CA PRO A 219 -15.57 9.75 -9.80
C PRO A 219 -16.00 8.27 -9.77
N GLN A 220 -17.13 7.95 -10.40
CA GLN A 220 -17.63 6.59 -10.55
C GLN A 220 -17.07 5.89 -11.81
N ASP A 221 -16.45 6.65 -12.72
CA ASP A 221 -15.77 6.07 -13.87
C ASP A 221 -14.50 5.33 -13.41
N GLU A 222 -14.49 4.03 -13.62
CA GLU A 222 -13.38 3.14 -13.27
C GLU A 222 -12.08 3.51 -13.98
N THR A 223 -12.13 4.34 -15.01
CA THR A 223 -11.00 4.77 -15.81
C THR A 223 -10.55 6.21 -15.50
N ALA A 224 -11.23 6.91 -14.59
CA ALA A 224 -10.91 8.31 -14.26
C ALA A 224 -9.46 8.48 -13.82
N ASP A 225 -8.94 7.60 -12.99
CA ASP A 225 -7.57 7.65 -12.46
C ASP A 225 -6.49 7.41 -13.55
N ALA A 226 -6.87 6.86 -14.71
CA ALA A 226 -5.96 6.70 -15.85
C ALA A 226 -5.49 8.05 -16.45
N TRP A 227 -6.17 9.14 -16.14
CA TRP A 227 -5.78 10.48 -16.58
C TRP A 227 -4.69 11.11 -15.71
N PHE A 228 -4.44 10.58 -14.53
CA PHE A 228 -3.40 11.08 -13.63
C PHE A 228 -2.02 11.17 -14.29
N PRO A 229 -1.51 10.19 -15.04
CA PRO A 229 -0.21 10.30 -15.69
C PRO A 229 -0.10 11.47 -16.68
N ALA A 230 -1.15 11.72 -17.47
CA ALA A 230 -1.18 12.81 -18.42
C ALA A 230 -1.17 14.19 -17.73
N TRP A 231 -2.01 14.34 -16.70
CA TRP A 231 -2.04 15.52 -15.84
C TRP A 231 -0.71 15.70 -15.10
N TYR A 232 -0.14 14.63 -14.54
CA TYR A 232 1.12 14.67 -13.81
C TYR A 232 2.29 15.21 -14.67
N LEU A 233 2.36 14.84 -15.94
CA LEU A 233 3.37 15.39 -16.85
C LEU A 233 3.21 16.90 -17.11
N LEU A 234 1.99 17.43 -17.07
CA LEU A 234 1.76 18.87 -17.20
C LEU A 234 2.26 19.64 -15.98
N GLU A 235 2.14 19.04 -14.77
CA GLU A 235 2.64 19.64 -13.53
C GLU A 235 4.17 19.50 -13.41
N HIS A 236 4.72 18.41 -13.91
CA HIS A 236 6.13 18.05 -13.79
C HIS A 236 6.78 17.81 -15.16
N PRO A 237 6.90 18.85 -16.01
CA PRO A 237 7.35 18.70 -17.39
C PRO A 237 8.79 18.21 -17.51
N ASP A 238 9.61 18.35 -16.46
CA ASP A 238 10.99 17.85 -16.44
C ASP A 238 11.09 16.35 -16.15
N THR A 239 9.97 15.72 -15.82
CA THR A 239 9.92 14.28 -15.60
C THR A 239 10.16 13.53 -16.91
N ARG A 240 11.24 12.75 -16.94
CA ARG A 240 11.55 11.87 -18.08
C ARG A 240 10.97 10.49 -17.80
N ILE A 241 9.94 10.12 -18.53
CA ILE A 241 9.35 8.79 -18.45
C ILE A 241 9.40 8.19 -19.85
N ALA A 242 10.24 7.20 -20.03
CA ALA A 242 10.19 6.33 -21.19
C ALA A 242 9.10 5.28 -20.92
N LEU A 243 7.86 5.58 -21.21
CA LEU A 243 6.83 4.57 -21.31
C LEU A 243 6.80 4.08 -22.74
N GLU A 244 7.23 2.84 -22.93
CA GLU A 244 6.90 2.13 -24.16
C GLU A 244 5.38 1.96 -24.18
N ALA A 245 4.72 2.79 -24.97
CA ALA A 245 3.24 2.91 -25.06
C ALA A 245 2.60 1.70 -25.79
N ALA A 246 3.18 0.52 -25.69
CA ALA A 246 3.02 -0.52 -26.69
C ALA A 246 1.67 -1.26 -26.66
N THR A 247 0.83 -1.18 -25.62
CA THR A 247 -0.31 -2.15 -25.56
C THR A 247 -1.68 -1.54 -25.24
N LEU A 248 -1.75 -0.31 -24.73
CA LEU A 248 -3.03 0.26 -24.29
C LEU A 248 -3.50 1.37 -25.26
N ALA A 249 -4.57 1.12 -25.99
CA ALA A 249 -5.16 2.09 -26.93
C ALA A 249 -6.24 3.00 -26.33
N THR A 250 -6.20 3.24 -25.01
CA THR A 250 -7.18 4.11 -24.34
C THR A 250 -6.91 5.60 -24.62
N THR A 251 -7.95 6.41 -24.54
CA THR A 251 -7.86 7.88 -24.70
C THR A 251 -6.86 8.50 -23.72
N ALA A 252 -6.85 8.04 -22.47
CA ALA A 252 -5.92 8.50 -21.44
C ALA A 252 -4.45 8.21 -21.79
N VAL A 253 -4.16 7.01 -22.34
CA VAL A 253 -2.81 6.65 -22.83
C VAL A 253 -2.40 7.51 -23.99
N GLN A 254 -3.30 7.74 -24.97
CA GLN A 254 -3.04 8.60 -26.11
C GLN A 254 -2.75 10.04 -25.66
N ALA A 255 -3.52 10.56 -24.73
CA ALA A 255 -3.30 11.89 -24.13
C ALA A 255 -1.95 11.98 -23.41
N PHE A 256 -1.58 10.96 -22.62
CA PHE A 256 -0.28 10.90 -21.94
C PHE A 256 0.89 10.96 -22.94
N VAL A 257 0.85 10.13 -23.99
CA VAL A 257 1.88 10.10 -25.03
C VAL A 257 1.96 11.45 -25.77
N LEU A 258 0.79 12.02 -26.09
CA LEU A 258 0.69 13.29 -26.80
C LEU A 258 1.23 14.47 -25.98
N ILE A 259 0.96 14.50 -24.68
CA ILE A 259 1.52 15.49 -23.75
C ILE A 259 3.04 15.36 -23.65
N GLY A 260 3.56 14.15 -23.51
CA GLY A 260 5.00 13.92 -23.52
C GLY A 260 5.66 14.45 -24.80
N ARG A 261 5.04 14.20 -25.96
CA ARG A 261 5.49 14.75 -27.26
C ARG A 261 5.40 16.27 -27.29
N LEU A 262 4.32 16.85 -26.78
CA LEU A 262 4.15 18.30 -26.72
C LEU A 262 5.25 18.99 -25.91
N ILE A 263 5.56 18.45 -24.72
CA ILE A 263 6.63 18.96 -23.86
C ILE A 263 7.99 18.88 -24.59
N GLU A 264 8.26 17.81 -25.30
CA GLU A 264 9.50 17.66 -26.06
C GLU A 264 9.56 18.65 -27.25
N LEU A 265 8.48 18.82 -28.00
CA LEU A 265 8.39 19.78 -29.11
C LEU A 265 8.53 21.23 -28.62
N GLU A 266 8.01 21.56 -27.45
CA GLU A 266 8.17 22.89 -26.85
C GLU A 266 9.61 23.20 -26.47
N ARG A 267 10.34 22.21 -25.98
CA ARG A 267 11.79 22.36 -25.68
C ARG A 267 12.62 22.59 -26.96
N ARG A 268 12.16 22.06 -28.09
CA ARG A 268 12.81 22.26 -29.41
C ARG A 268 12.43 23.58 -30.06
N GLY A 269 11.37 24.26 -29.61
CA GLY A 269 10.88 25.53 -30.16
C GLY A 269 9.69 25.39 -31.09
N HIS A 270 9.25 26.48 -31.68
CA HIS A 270 8.07 26.54 -32.55
C HIS A 270 8.25 25.72 -33.83
N SER A 271 7.32 24.77 -34.06
CA SER A 271 7.31 23.96 -35.28
C SER A 271 5.86 23.70 -35.73
N ALA A 272 5.68 23.36 -37.01
CA ALA A 272 4.40 22.92 -37.55
C ALA A 272 3.86 21.67 -36.78
N GLU A 273 4.79 20.79 -36.37
CA GLU A 273 4.45 19.62 -35.58
C GLU A 273 3.84 19.97 -34.22
N LEU A 274 4.32 21.04 -33.56
CA LEU A 274 3.77 21.52 -32.30
C LEU A 274 2.32 22.00 -32.48
N ILE A 275 2.01 22.68 -33.54
CA ILE A 275 0.66 23.16 -33.87
C ILE A 275 -0.28 21.95 -34.08
N LEU A 276 0.16 20.97 -34.86
CA LEU A 276 -0.61 19.75 -35.10
C LEU A 276 -0.84 18.95 -33.85
N ALA A 277 0.19 18.80 -33.01
CA ALA A 277 0.06 18.07 -31.74
C ALA A 277 -0.92 18.76 -30.77
N ARG A 278 -0.94 20.10 -30.76
CA ARG A 278 -1.92 20.86 -29.96
C ARG A 278 -3.36 20.70 -30.46
N SER A 279 -3.54 20.76 -31.81
CA SER A 279 -4.85 20.51 -32.42
C SER A 279 -5.35 19.13 -32.05
N HIS A 280 -4.49 18.13 -32.14
CA HIS A 280 -4.82 16.75 -31.78
C HIS A 280 -5.17 16.59 -30.27
N LEU A 281 -4.42 17.23 -29.36
CA LEU A 281 -4.78 17.18 -27.93
C LEU A 281 -6.13 17.87 -27.67
N ARG A 282 -6.41 19.00 -28.36
CA ARG A 282 -7.69 19.69 -28.22
C ARG A 282 -8.89 18.85 -28.68
N GLU A 283 -8.70 18.04 -29.72
CA GLU A 283 -9.73 17.14 -30.24
C GLU A 283 -9.89 15.90 -29.38
N LEU A 284 -8.77 15.37 -28.87
CA LEU A 284 -8.74 14.13 -28.06
C LEU A 284 -9.26 14.35 -26.63
N ALA A 285 -8.84 15.45 -25.97
CA ALA A 285 -9.12 15.74 -24.56
C ALA A 285 -9.19 17.28 -24.35
N PRO A 286 -10.35 17.92 -24.66
CA PRO A 286 -10.50 19.38 -24.63
C PRO A 286 -10.21 19.98 -23.24
N GLU A 287 -10.65 19.31 -22.16
CA GLU A 287 -10.47 19.76 -20.79
C GLU A 287 -8.99 19.71 -20.38
N LEU A 288 -8.29 18.63 -20.71
CA LEU A 288 -6.85 18.52 -20.48
C LEU A 288 -6.05 19.52 -21.32
N PHE A 289 -6.52 19.81 -22.54
CA PHE A 289 -5.94 20.87 -23.39
C PHE A 289 -6.11 22.24 -22.74
N ALA A 290 -7.24 22.53 -22.10
CA ALA A 290 -7.43 23.78 -21.37
C ALA A 290 -6.44 23.93 -20.21
N ILE A 291 -6.21 22.86 -19.43
CA ILE A 291 -5.19 22.83 -18.36
C ILE A 291 -3.80 23.09 -18.94
N TYR A 292 -3.44 22.41 -20.03
CA TYR A 292 -2.16 22.62 -20.72
C TYR A 292 -1.96 24.06 -21.16
N MET A 293 -2.99 24.72 -21.74
CA MET A 293 -2.90 26.12 -22.19
C MET A 293 -2.75 27.09 -21.03
N ALA A 294 -3.53 26.91 -19.95
CA ALA A 294 -3.44 27.74 -18.74
C ALA A 294 -2.03 27.68 -18.11
N ARG A 295 -1.41 26.51 -18.08
CA ARG A 295 -0.03 26.34 -17.59
C ARG A 295 1.00 27.09 -18.44
N ARG A 296 0.82 27.09 -19.75
CA ARG A 296 1.71 27.83 -20.64
C ARG A 296 1.61 29.34 -20.48
N GLU A 297 0.43 29.85 -20.23
CA GLU A 297 0.23 31.26 -19.97
C GLU A 297 0.90 31.70 -18.68
N ALA A 298 0.73 30.89 -17.61
CA ALA A 298 1.36 31.13 -16.31
C ALA A 298 2.91 31.09 -16.35
N GLY A 299 3.49 30.25 -17.20
CA GLY A 299 4.95 30.14 -17.34
C GLY A 299 5.61 31.22 -18.23
N ARG A 300 4.81 32.13 -18.82
CA ARG A 300 5.31 33.26 -19.68
C ARG A 300 5.32 34.61 -18.97
N GLY A 301 4.71 34.70 -17.79
CA GLY A 301 4.70 35.89 -16.91
C GLY A 301 5.82 35.84 -15.88
#